data_011535ce92b31893ec1deb0ec66e0a7f
#
_entry.id   011535ce92b31893ec1deb0ec66e0a7f
#
_cell.length_a   1.000
_cell.length_b   1.000
_cell.length_c   1.000
_cell.angle_alpha   90.00
_cell.angle_beta   90.00
_cell.angle_gamma   90.00
#
_symmetry.space_group_name_H-M   'P 1'
#
loop_
_entity.id
_entity.type
_entity.pdbx_description
1 polymer ?
#
loop_
_entity_poly.entity_id
_entity_poly.type
_entity_poly.pdbx_seq_one_letter_code
_entity_poly.pdbx_strand_id
1 'polypeptide(L)'
;MKRGRRIFTLTIFAALFSCAQAKMIDKTPVGEIPFSVAKDSRIYITAFVNGSDSLRFLVDTGASSIVLNPNSPKLAGHIHKGNPVGNLGATGENKVDYSKDNTIEIGSVRYDDAGCVHIPYSPEYWDGVFGLNGLSAFNIEINYDDFKIYFYPKDTVTVSQSFVALPFTYIYDVPFVRLPVKLNGKLHDLTLEVDTGSDRVIDLNTPFVKRNNLLETQKPFAVSQISSSDGESGELKNVFFDEVIVGPYVMPKVAGAFSTLTRGLQSKEDIDGMIGNNFLKRFNMFIDFGKNMIYLQPNNLYYSPFYDFLIR
;
A
#
# COMPACT_ATOMS: atom_id res chain seq x y z
N MET A 1 48.14 -29.64 -55.86
CA MET A 1 46.76 -29.18 -55.48
C MET A 1 46.75 -28.84 -53.99
N LYS A 2 46.81 -27.54 -53.65
CA LYS A 2 46.71 -27.06 -52.25
C LYS A 2 45.29 -26.53 -52.01
N ARG A 3 44.52 -27.21 -51.13
CA ARG A 3 43.18 -26.73 -50.69
C ARG A 3 43.38 -25.72 -49.58
N GLY A 4 43.05 -24.46 -49.83
CA GLY A 4 42.99 -23.41 -48.83
C GLY A 4 41.71 -23.52 -47.98
N ARG A 5 41.86 -23.64 -46.66
CA ARG A 5 40.78 -23.50 -45.69
C ARG A 5 40.51 -22.02 -45.45
N ARG A 6 39.33 -21.58 -45.82
CA ARG A 6 38.81 -20.23 -45.41
C ARG A 6 38.20 -20.35 -44.00
N ILE A 7 38.80 -19.65 -43.05
CA ILE A 7 38.25 -19.48 -41.70
C ILE A 7 37.27 -18.30 -41.76
N PHE A 8 36.00 -18.57 -41.55
CA PHE A 8 35.00 -17.53 -41.33
C PHE A 8 34.98 -17.14 -39.85
N THR A 9 35.47 -15.95 -39.54
CA THR A 9 35.36 -15.36 -38.20
C THR A 9 33.99 -14.72 -38.08
N LEU A 10 33.09 -15.32 -37.28
CA LEU A 10 31.79 -14.79 -36.95
C LEU A 10 31.96 -13.80 -35.79
N THR A 11 31.92 -12.49 -36.11
CA THR A 11 31.92 -11.44 -35.08
C THR A 11 30.51 -11.27 -34.56
N ILE A 12 30.26 -11.79 -33.35
CA ILE A 12 29.00 -11.58 -32.64
C ILE A 12 29.04 -10.16 -32.04
N PHE A 13 28.29 -9.24 -32.61
CA PHE A 13 28.01 -7.95 -32.01
C PHE A 13 26.98 -8.17 -30.90
N ALA A 14 27.42 -8.23 -29.65
CA ALA A 14 26.54 -8.13 -28.49
C ALA A 14 26.09 -6.67 -28.37
N ALA A 15 24.92 -6.36 -28.87
CA ALA A 15 24.26 -5.09 -28.60
C ALA A 15 23.82 -5.12 -27.12
N LEU A 16 24.58 -4.43 -26.27
CA LEU A 16 24.15 -4.09 -24.92
C LEU A 16 22.96 -3.11 -25.03
N PHE A 17 21.75 -3.63 -25.00
CA PHE A 17 20.58 -2.82 -24.74
C PHE A 17 20.66 -2.37 -23.27
N SER A 18 21.26 -1.21 -23.04
CA SER A 18 21.04 -0.43 -21.83
C SER A 18 19.57 0.00 -21.85
N CYS A 19 18.71 -0.77 -21.18
CA CYS A 19 17.36 -0.34 -20.90
C CYS A 19 17.48 0.79 -19.87
N ALA A 20 17.64 2.02 -20.34
CA ALA A 20 17.45 3.19 -19.48
C ALA A 20 16.01 3.11 -18.97
N GLN A 21 15.82 2.76 -17.70
CA GLN A 21 14.50 2.86 -17.05
C GLN A 21 14.03 4.30 -17.26
N ALA A 22 12.97 4.47 -18.04
CA ALA A 22 12.37 5.78 -18.23
C ALA A 22 11.97 6.28 -16.84
N LYS A 23 12.54 7.40 -16.40
CA LYS A 23 12.17 8.01 -15.12
C LYS A 23 10.66 8.18 -15.11
N MET A 24 10.01 7.71 -14.03
CA MET A 24 8.57 7.85 -13.80
C MET A 24 8.13 9.30 -13.92
N ILE A 25 9.00 10.22 -13.51
CA ILE A 25 8.70 11.62 -13.28
C ILE A 25 9.84 12.47 -13.84
N ASP A 26 9.52 13.55 -14.53
CA ASP A 26 10.50 14.46 -15.14
C ASP A 26 11.04 15.53 -14.19
N LYS A 27 10.66 15.48 -12.90
CA LYS A 27 11.12 16.44 -11.87
C LYS A 27 12.08 15.82 -10.86
N THR A 28 12.89 16.69 -10.25
CA THR A 28 13.73 16.34 -9.09
C THR A 28 12.85 16.33 -7.84
N PRO A 29 12.90 15.28 -7.00
CA PRO A 29 12.20 15.27 -5.72
C PRO A 29 12.77 16.34 -4.79
N VAL A 30 11.93 16.92 -3.94
CA VAL A 30 12.32 17.87 -2.89
C VAL A 30 12.81 17.16 -1.64
N GLY A 31 12.60 15.87 -1.53
CA GLY A 31 13.08 15.01 -0.45
C GLY A 31 12.95 13.55 -0.80
N GLU A 32 13.69 12.72 -0.10
CA GLU A 32 13.61 11.27 -0.19
C GLU A 32 13.85 10.62 1.16
N ILE A 33 13.27 9.45 1.37
CA ILE A 33 13.50 8.61 2.54
C ILE A 33 13.68 7.15 2.12
N PRO A 34 14.64 6.44 2.70
CA PRO A 34 14.73 5.00 2.52
C PRO A 34 13.61 4.30 3.30
N PHE A 35 13.14 3.17 2.76
CA PHE A 35 12.26 2.28 3.48
C PHE A 35 12.77 0.83 3.49
N SER A 36 12.26 0.04 4.41
CA SER A 36 12.44 -1.41 4.43
C SER A 36 11.11 -2.12 4.18
N VAL A 37 11.15 -3.22 3.43
CA VAL A 37 10.01 -4.12 3.29
C VAL A 37 10.17 -5.26 4.29
N ALA A 38 9.23 -5.41 5.21
CA ALA A 38 9.27 -6.48 6.19
C ALA A 38 8.68 -7.80 5.62
N LYS A 39 8.81 -8.90 6.37
CA LYS A 39 8.28 -10.22 5.98
C LYS A 39 6.77 -10.23 5.79
N ASP A 40 6.07 -9.31 6.43
CA ASP A 40 4.63 -9.08 6.29
C ASP A 40 4.27 -8.24 5.05
N SER A 41 5.23 -7.94 4.17
CA SER A 41 5.08 -7.12 2.97
C SER A 41 4.81 -5.64 3.21
N ARG A 42 4.78 -5.17 4.45
CA ARG A 42 4.60 -3.76 4.82
C ARG A 42 5.89 -2.98 4.69
N ILE A 43 5.77 -1.69 4.47
CA ILE A 43 6.92 -0.76 4.34
C ILE A 43 7.06 0.08 5.59
N TYR A 44 8.31 0.19 6.05
CA TYR A 44 8.66 0.90 7.27
C TYR A 44 9.74 1.94 7.01
N ILE A 45 9.56 3.09 7.63
CA ILE A 45 10.49 4.23 7.60
C ILE A 45 10.96 4.57 9.00
N THR A 46 12.04 5.34 9.09
CA THR A 46 12.48 5.94 10.35
C THR A 46 11.90 7.34 10.49
N ALA A 47 11.32 7.62 11.64
CA ALA A 47 10.76 8.93 12.01
C ALA A 47 11.24 9.36 13.38
N PHE A 48 11.07 10.66 13.69
CA PHE A 48 11.29 11.25 15.02
C PHE A 48 10.05 12.09 15.37
N VAL A 49 9.62 12.04 16.60
CA VAL A 49 8.43 12.73 17.10
C VAL A 49 8.75 13.53 18.34
N ASN A 50 8.51 14.84 18.33
CA ASN A 50 8.66 15.72 19.50
C ASN A 50 10.02 15.56 20.21
N GLY A 51 11.12 15.39 19.44
CA GLY A 51 12.46 15.18 19.96
C GLY A 51 12.71 13.77 20.54
N SER A 52 11.93 12.76 20.17
CA SER A 52 12.17 11.35 20.54
C SER A 52 13.45 10.79 19.90
N ASP A 53 13.87 9.61 20.37
CA ASP A 53 14.78 8.75 19.63
C ASP A 53 14.16 8.26 18.31
N SER A 54 14.94 7.52 17.51
CA SER A 54 14.49 6.96 16.24
C SER A 54 13.34 5.98 16.43
N LEU A 55 12.26 6.20 15.69
CA LEU A 55 11.02 5.44 15.72
C LEU A 55 10.84 4.66 14.42
N ARG A 56 10.21 3.50 14.53
CA ARG A 56 9.80 2.67 13.39
C ARG A 56 8.36 2.99 13.02
N PHE A 57 8.15 3.63 11.88
CA PHE A 57 6.81 4.00 11.38
C PHE A 57 6.41 3.14 10.19
N LEU A 58 5.18 2.62 10.23
CA LEU A 58 4.51 2.01 9.10
C LEU A 58 4.05 3.09 8.12
N VAL A 59 4.25 2.92 6.82
CA VAL A 59 3.68 3.80 5.77
C VAL A 59 2.34 3.24 5.32
N ASP A 60 1.29 4.06 5.48
CA ASP A 60 -0.08 3.58 5.38
C ASP A 60 -0.98 4.58 4.64
N THR A 61 -1.35 4.25 3.41
CA THR A 61 -2.30 5.03 2.60
C THR A 61 -3.76 4.77 2.98
N GLY A 62 -4.05 3.73 3.75
CA GLY A 62 -5.36 3.42 4.33
C GLY A 62 -5.61 4.11 5.68
N ALA A 63 -4.60 4.79 6.24
CA ALA A 63 -4.77 5.62 7.43
C ALA A 63 -4.93 7.10 7.06
N SER A 64 -6.05 7.72 7.42
CA SER A 64 -6.30 9.14 7.17
C SER A 64 -5.36 10.07 7.95
N SER A 65 -4.79 9.60 9.06
CA SER A 65 -3.97 10.40 9.98
C SER A 65 -2.65 9.72 10.32
N ILE A 66 -1.66 10.53 10.71
CA ILE A 66 -0.47 10.04 11.41
C ILE A 66 -0.92 9.44 12.75
N VAL A 67 -0.38 8.27 13.09
CA VAL A 67 -0.70 7.56 14.32
C VAL A 67 0.53 7.48 15.20
N LEU A 68 0.37 7.75 16.50
CA LEU A 68 1.37 7.48 17.52
C LEU A 68 0.91 6.27 18.36
N ASN A 69 1.82 5.36 18.66
CA ASN A 69 1.53 4.21 19.51
C ASN A 69 1.88 4.54 20.97
N PRO A 70 0.88 4.81 21.83
CA PRO A 70 1.17 5.17 23.24
C PRO A 70 1.79 4.03 24.06
N ASN A 71 1.75 2.78 23.53
CA ASN A 71 2.42 1.64 24.15
C ASN A 71 3.90 1.52 23.76
N SER A 72 4.39 2.34 22.81
CA SER A 72 5.82 2.36 22.47
C SER A 72 6.61 2.98 23.61
N PRO A 73 7.59 2.28 24.18
CA PRO A 73 8.43 2.83 25.24
C PRO A 73 9.29 4.01 24.74
N LYS A 74 9.58 4.10 23.43
CA LYS A 74 10.33 5.19 22.85
C LYS A 74 9.55 6.50 22.76
N LEU A 75 8.22 6.41 22.79
CA LEU A 75 7.33 7.59 22.78
C LEU A 75 6.95 8.06 24.20
N ALA A 76 7.40 7.38 25.26
CA ALA A 76 7.15 7.79 26.62
C ALA A 76 7.70 9.22 26.88
N GLY A 77 6.81 10.14 27.25
CA GLY A 77 7.12 11.56 27.47
C GLY A 77 7.17 12.43 26.21
N HIS A 78 6.96 11.85 25.02
CA HIS A 78 6.95 12.55 23.72
C HIS A 78 5.57 12.68 23.09
N ILE A 79 4.52 12.08 23.69
CA ILE A 79 3.14 12.19 23.23
C ILE A 79 2.41 13.32 23.98
N HIS A 80 1.86 14.26 23.22
CA HIS A 80 1.03 15.31 23.76
C HIS A 80 -0.34 14.76 24.20
N LYS A 81 -0.95 15.37 25.21
CA LYS A 81 -2.30 15.00 25.66
C LYS A 81 -3.30 15.19 24.54
N GLY A 82 -4.08 14.15 24.26
CA GLY A 82 -5.12 14.16 23.22
C GLY A 82 -6.52 14.45 23.73
N ASN A 83 -7.44 14.65 22.78
CA ASN A 83 -8.88 14.67 23.00
C ASN A 83 -9.52 13.50 22.25
N PRO A 84 -10.60 12.87 22.78
CA PRO A 84 -11.24 11.75 22.15
C PRO A 84 -11.83 12.08 20.77
N VAL A 85 -11.55 11.23 19.78
CA VAL A 85 -12.14 11.25 18.43
C VAL A 85 -12.60 9.85 18.03
N GLY A 86 -13.50 9.75 17.05
CA GLY A 86 -13.89 8.46 16.48
C GLY A 86 -12.76 7.87 15.64
N ASN A 87 -12.65 6.55 15.67
CA ASN A 87 -11.75 5.77 14.82
C ASN A 87 -12.53 4.64 14.17
N LEU A 88 -12.48 4.58 12.84
CA LEU A 88 -13.06 3.50 12.02
C LEU A 88 -11.93 2.60 11.55
N GLY A 89 -11.91 1.36 12.03
CA GLY A 89 -10.98 0.33 11.60
C GLY A 89 -11.62 -0.66 10.63
N ALA A 90 -10.83 -1.60 10.13
CA ALA A 90 -11.32 -2.62 9.20
C ALA A 90 -12.35 -3.56 9.84
N THR A 91 -12.24 -3.83 11.16
CA THR A 91 -13.03 -4.83 11.89
C THR A 91 -14.09 -4.22 12.80
N GLY A 92 -13.99 -2.93 13.16
CA GLY A 92 -14.89 -2.26 14.09
C GLY A 92 -14.71 -0.75 14.15
N GLU A 93 -15.25 -0.15 15.19
CA GLU A 93 -15.16 1.28 15.48
C GLU A 93 -14.88 1.47 16.99
N ASN A 94 -14.02 2.42 17.33
CA ASN A 94 -13.74 2.80 18.71
C ASN A 94 -13.47 4.31 18.84
N LYS A 95 -13.10 4.74 20.06
CA LYS A 95 -12.60 6.09 20.33
C LYS A 95 -11.12 6.02 20.68
N VAL A 96 -10.37 6.96 20.12
CA VAL A 96 -8.93 7.13 20.34
C VAL A 96 -8.64 8.60 20.66
N ASP A 97 -7.49 8.89 21.26
CA ASP A 97 -7.08 10.27 21.51
C ASP A 97 -6.49 10.89 20.22
N TYR A 98 -6.68 12.20 20.08
CA TYR A 98 -6.09 13.02 19.02
C TYR A 98 -5.36 14.21 19.61
N SER A 99 -4.08 14.36 19.30
CA SER A 99 -3.26 15.51 19.69
C SER A 99 -2.90 16.38 18.50
N LYS A 100 -2.61 17.67 18.77
CA LYS A 100 -2.07 18.65 17.82
C LYS A 100 -0.68 19.08 18.26
N ASP A 101 -0.10 19.99 17.46
CA ASP A 101 1.18 20.63 17.78
C ASP A 101 2.35 19.63 17.92
N ASN A 102 2.24 18.48 17.19
CA ASN A 102 3.34 17.53 17.15
C ASN A 102 4.33 17.92 16.05
N THR A 103 5.60 17.74 16.34
CA THR A 103 6.67 17.81 15.35
C THR A 103 7.02 16.41 14.88
N ILE A 104 6.95 16.17 13.58
CA ILE A 104 7.33 14.90 12.95
C ILE A 104 8.48 15.16 11.98
N GLU A 105 9.57 14.41 12.12
CA GLU A 105 10.72 14.49 11.22
C GLU A 105 10.93 13.16 10.52
N ILE A 106 11.01 13.18 9.18
CA ILE A 106 11.16 12.00 8.31
C ILE A 106 12.19 12.33 7.24
N GLY A 107 13.41 11.83 7.39
CA GLY A 107 14.53 12.21 6.53
C GLY A 107 14.78 13.72 6.55
N SER A 108 14.70 14.37 5.38
CA SER A 108 14.82 15.83 5.25
C SER A 108 13.49 16.58 5.37
N VAL A 109 12.38 15.88 5.55
CA VAL A 109 11.04 16.48 5.63
C VAL A 109 10.64 16.64 7.09
N ARG A 110 10.19 17.86 7.45
CA ARG A 110 9.71 18.19 8.78
C ARG A 110 8.26 18.70 8.69
N TYR A 111 7.45 18.20 9.58
CA TYR A 111 6.05 18.63 9.78
C TYR A 111 5.98 19.29 11.17
N ASP A 112 5.63 20.56 11.19
CA ASP A 112 5.28 21.27 12.41
C ASP A 112 3.74 21.26 12.54
N ASP A 113 3.23 21.31 13.76
CA ASP A 113 1.80 21.32 14.08
C ASP A 113 1.01 20.10 13.56
N ALA A 114 1.69 18.95 13.43
CA ALA A 114 1.06 17.73 12.94
C ALA A 114 -0.02 17.22 13.89
N GLY A 115 -1.21 16.93 13.30
CA GLY A 115 -2.28 16.22 14.00
C GLY A 115 -2.03 14.73 14.02
N CYS A 116 -2.11 14.11 15.21
CA CYS A 116 -1.86 12.67 15.39
C CYS A 116 -2.96 12.00 16.20
N VAL A 117 -3.43 10.84 15.77
CA VAL A 117 -4.27 9.95 16.58
C VAL A 117 -3.41 9.00 17.38
N HIS A 118 -3.89 8.57 18.56
CA HIS A 118 -3.15 7.66 19.45
C HIS A 118 -3.82 6.31 19.45
N ILE A 119 -3.20 5.30 18.82
CA ILE A 119 -3.74 3.94 18.75
C ILE A 119 -2.81 3.00 19.51
N PRO A 120 -3.31 2.32 20.55
CA PRO A 120 -2.49 1.45 21.42
C PRO A 120 -2.23 0.09 20.75
N TYR A 121 -1.35 0.04 19.76
CA TYR A 121 -0.87 -1.22 19.20
C TYR A 121 0.05 -1.97 20.17
N SER A 122 0.30 -3.25 19.92
CA SER A 122 1.39 -3.96 20.57
C SER A 122 2.72 -3.23 20.34
N PRO A 123 3.54 -3.00 21.36
CA PRO A 123 4.80 -2.28 21.22
C PRO A 123 5.81 -2.99 20.30
N GLU A 124 5.58 -4.27 19.99
CA GLU A 124 6.41 -5.09 19.09
C GLU A 124 6.15 -4.79 17.60
N TYR A 125 5.03 -4.15 17.26
CA TYR A 125 4.66 -3.90 15.87
C TYR A 125 5.41 -2.68 15.32
N TRP A 126 5.02 -1.49 15.72
CA TRP A 126 5.59 -0.21 15.28
C TRP A 126 5.36 0.87 16.33
N ASP A 127 6.18 1.91 16.26
CA ASP A 127 6.07 3.06 17.16
C ASP A 127 4.99 4.04 16.68
N GLY A 128 4.69 4.04 15.36
CA GLY A 128 3.66 4.87 14.77
C GLY A 128 3.35 4.50 13.32
N VAL A 129 2.40 5.23 12.73
CA VAL A 129 1.96 5.08 11.35
C VAL A 129 2.07 6.44 10.66
N PHE A 130 2.66 6.47 9.47
CA PHE A 130 2.72 7.65 8.64
C PHE A 130 1.57 7.61 7.63
N GLY A 131 0.47 8.25 7.99
CA GLY A 131 -0.78 8.26 7.24
C GLY A 131 -0.93 9.45 6.29
N LEU A 132 -2.14 9.59 5.72
CA LEU A 132 -2.40 10.50 4.62
C LEU A 132 -2.23 11.99 4.95
N ASN A 133 -2.55 12.44 6.18
CA ASN A 133 -2.32 13.84 6.53
C ASN A 133 -0.84 14.25 6.47
N GLY A 134 0.09 13.29 6.60
CA GLY A 134 1.51 13.47 6.31
C GLY A 134 1.86 13.23 4.85
N LEU A 135 1.48 12.07 4.29
CA LEU A 135 1.80 11.67 2.92
C LEU A 135 1.28 12.68 1.89
N SER A 136 0.04 13.13 2.04
CA SER A 136 -0.62 14.02 1.08
C SER A 136 -0.18 15.48 1.14
N ALA A 137 0.77 15.83 2.00
CA ALA A 137 1.41 17.15 1.93
C ALA A 137 2.20 17.34 0.61
N PHE A 138 2.64 16.24 0.00
CA PHE A 138 3.37 16.17 -1.25
C PHE A 138 2.68 15.22 -2.24
N ASN A 139 3.09 15.24 -3.50
CA ASN A 139 2.93 14.07 -4.37
C ASN A 139 4.08 13.10 -4.03
N ILE A 140 3.81 11.80 -3.99
CA ILE A 140 4.79 10.81 -3.55
C ILE A 140 5.00 9.71 -4.59
N GLU A 141 6.25 9.24 -4.69
CA GLU A 141 6.59 8.01 -5.40
C GLU A 141 7.09 6.98 -4.37
N ILE A 142 6.42 5.83 -4.28
CA ILE A 142 6.90 4.67 -3.55
C ILE A 142 7.59 3.76 -4.55
N ASN A 143 8.92 3.76 -4.52
CA ASN A 143 9.75 3.03 -5.47
C ASN A 143 10.36 1.79 -4.81
N TYR A 144 9.83 0.62 -5.13
CA TYR A 144 10.28 -0.66 -4.55
C TYR A 144 11.57 -1.18 -5.19
N ASP A 145 11.98 -0.69 -6.34
CA ASP A 145 13.27 -1.04 -6.95
C ASP A 145 14.42 -0.32 -6.24
N ASP A 146 14.19 0.94 -5.83
CA ASP A 146 15.16 1.77 -5.11
C ASP A 146 15.05 1.65 -3.58
N PHE A 147 13.96 1.08 -3.07
CA PHE A 147 13.58 1.07 -1.66
C PHE A 147 13.53 2.47 -1.05
N LYS A 148 12.90 3.42 -1.78
CA LYS A 148 12.77 4.82 -1.38
C LYS A 148 11.37 5.35 -1.62
N ILE A 149 10.95 6.29 -0.76
CA ILE A 149 9.84 7.19 -1.03
C ILE A 149 10.43 8.53 -1.42
N TYR A 150 10.02 9.04 -2.58
CA TYR A 150 10.39 10.34 -3.09
C TYR A 150 9.22 11.29 -2.93
N PHE A 151 9.51 12.53 -2.49
CA PHE A 151 8.54 13.60 -2.29
C PHE A 151 8.66 14.65 -3.38
N TYR A 152 7.54 15.01 -3.99
CA TYR A 152 7.46 16.00 -5.06
C TYR A 152 6.48 17.10 -4.68
N PRO A 153 6.71 18.37 -5.08
CA PRO A 153 5.71 19.42 -4.93
C PRO A 153 4.40 19.03 -5.64
N LYS A 154 3.26 19.50 -5.14
CA LYS A 154 1.92 19.22 -5.72
C LYS A 154 1.66 19.91 -7.07
N ASP A 155 2.53 20.82 -7.49
CA ASP A 155 2.45 21.45 -8.79
C ASP A 155 2.75 20.48 -9.94
N THR A 156 2.61 20.92 -11.16
CA THR A 156 2.62 20.10 -12.38
C THR A 156 3.81 19.14 -12.45
N VAL A 157 3.51 17.86 -12.32
CA VAL A 157 4.43 16.74 -12.55
C VAL A 157 3.97 16.03 -13.83
N THR A 158 4.88 15.75 -14.74
CA THR A 158 4.60 14.95 -15.93
C THR A 158 4.98 13.50 -15.65
N VAL A 159 4.01 12.61 -15.77
CA VAL A 159 4.21 11.17 -15.62
C VAL A 159 4.32 10.54 -17.01
N SER A 160 5.24 9.63 -17.19
CA SER A 160 5.43 8.91 -18.47
C SER A 160 4.16 8.16 -18.86
N GLN A 161 3.82 8.17 -20.17
CA GLN A 161 2.67 7.43 -20.72
C GLN A 161 2.78 5.89 -20.60
N SER A 162 3.95 5.38 -20.20
CA SER A 162 4.15 3.94 -19.94
C SER A 162 3.52 3.46 -18.62
N PHE A 163 2.97 4.37 -17.80
CA PHE A 163 2.33 4.03 -16.54
C PHE A 163 0.82 3.84 -16.71
N VAL A 164 0.27 2.93 -15.93
CA VAL A 164 -1.18 2.78 -15.78
C VAL A 164 -1.67 3.88 -14.86
N ALA A 165 -2.52 4.75 -15.39
CA ALA A 165 -3.16 5.82 -14.63
C ALA A 165 -4.52 5.34 -14.10
N LEU A 166 -4.70 5.40 -12.78
CA LEU A 166 -5.94 5.05 -12.08
C LEU A 166 -6.45 6.30 -11.36
N PRO A 167 -7.61 6.85 -11.73
CA PRO A 167 -8.24 7.87 -10.92
C PRO A 167 -8.67 7.29 -9.57
N PHE A 168 -8.50 8.06 -8.51
CA PHE A 168 -9.01 7.68 -7.20
C PHE A 168 -10.00 8.70 -6.65
N THR A 169 -10.87 8.25 -5.78
CA THR A 169 -11.78 9.09 -5.00
C THR A 169 -11.53 8.88 -3.52
N TYR A 170 -11.69 9.94 -2.72
CA TYR A 170 -11.67 9.78 -1.26
C TYR A 170 -13.03 9.26 -0.79
N ILE A 171 -12.99 8.13 -0.09
CA ILE A 171 -14.10 7.57 0.68
C ILE A 171 -13.54 7.31 2.07
N TYR A 172 -14.26 7.70 3.13
CA TYR A 172 -13.75 7.63 4.52
C TYR A 172 -12.36 8.27 4.72
N ASP A 173 -12.10 9.37 3.97
CA ASP A 173 -10.84 10.14 3.99
C ASP A 173 -9.59 9.37 3.50
N VAL A 174 -9.76 8.24 2.81
CA VAL A 174 -8.67 7.46 2.20
C VAL A 174 -8.92 7.20 0.70
N PRO A 175 -7.89 6.90 -0.11
CA PRO A 175 -8.03 6.75 -1.56
C PRO A 175 -8.63 5.40 -1.96
N PHE A 176 -9.64 5.43 -2.82
CA PHE A 176 -10.24 4.26 -3.46
C PHE A 176 -10.09 4.33 -4.98
N VAL A 177 -9.70 3.22 -5.58
CA VAL A 177 -9.60 3.04 -7.04
C VAL A 177 -10.64 2.03 -7.54
N ARG A 178 -10.91 2.09 -8.84
CA ARG A 178 -11.70 1.05 -9.51
C ARG A 178 -10.78 0.10 -10.27
N LEU A 179 -10.93 -1.21 -9.99
CA LEU A 179 -10.16 -2.25 -10.67
C LEU A 179 -11.07 -3.38 -11.15
N PRO A 180 -10.90 -3.83 -12.41
CA PRO A 180 -11.56 -5.03 -12.90
C PRO A 180 -10.94 -6.29 -12.28
N VAL A 181 -11.77 -7.10 -11.65
CA VAL A 181 -11.41 -8.39 -11.05
C VAL A 181 -12.34 -9.48 -11.55
N LYS A 182 -11.79 -10.60 -11.99
CA LYS A 182 -12.55 -11.75 -12.44
C LYS A 182 -12.69 -12.78 -11.33
N LEU A 183 -13.92 -13.13 -11.02
CA LEU A 183 -14.30 -14.09 -9.98
C LEU A 183 -15.27 -15.11 -10.58
N ASN A 184 -14.95 -16.40 -10.49
CA ASN A 184 -15.77 -17.48 -11.05
C ASN A 184 -16.19 -17.24 -12.53
N GLY A 185 -15.24 -16.77 -13.34
CA GLY A 185 -15.44 -16.47 -14.76
C GLY A 185 -16.16 -15.15 -15.05
N LYS A 186 -16.69 -14.45 -14.03
CA LYS A 186 -17.39 -13.18 -14.17
C LYS A 186 -16.49 -12.00 -13.84
N LEU A 187 -16.48 -10.99 -14.71
CA LEU A 187 -15.75 -9.74 -14.48
C LEU A 187 -16.59 -8.79 -13.63
N HIS A 188 -15.95 -8.23 -12.60
CA HIS A 188 -16.49 -7.21 -11.71
C HIS A 188 -15.58 -5.99 -11.73
N ASP A 189 -16.13 -4.80 -11.74
CA ASP A 189 -15.39 -3.55 -11.60
C ASP A 189 -15.52 -3.08 -10.14
N LEU A 190 -14.47 -3.33 -9.34
CA LEU A 190 -14.50 -3.21 -7.88
C LEU A 190 -13.98 -1.85 -7.41
N THR A 191 -14.65 -1.26 -6.43
CA THR A 191 -14.21 -0.09 -5.68
C THR A 191 -13.37 -0.55 -4.49
N LEU A 192 -12.04 -0.38 -4.58
CA LEU A 192 -11.07 -0.91 -3.61
C LEU A 192 -10.28 0.21 -2.96
N GLU A 193 -10.19 0.19 -1.63
CA GLU A 193 -9.25 1.00 -0.86
C GLU A 193 -7.80 0.69 -1.26
N VAL A 194 -6.95 1.71 -1.35
CA VAL A 194 -5.51 1.54 -1.60
C VAL A 194 -4.78 1.65 -0.27
N ASP A 195 -4.38 0.50 0.28
CA ASP A 195 -3.87 0.38 1.66
C ASP A 195 -2.46 -0.24 1.70
N THR A 196 -1.43 0.62 1.77
CA THR A 196 -0.03 0.17 1.93
C THR A 196 0.29 -0.31 3.35
N GLY A 197 -0.55 0.01 4.33
CA GLY A 197 -0.43 -0.46 5.72
C GLY A 197 -0.92 -1.88 5.94
N SER A 198 -1.66 -2.45 4.97
CA SER A 198 -2.14 -3.82 5.03
C SER A 198 -1.14 -4.83 4.46
N ASP A 199 -0.95 -5.96 5.14
CA ASP A 199 -0.17 -7.11 4.64
C ASP A 199 -0.96 -8.00 3.67
N ARG A 200 -2.19 -7.62 3.36
CA ARG A 200 -3.11 -8.39 2.51
C ARG A 200 -2.82 -8.18 1.04
N VAL A 201 -3.40 -9.07 0.21
CA VAL A 201 -3.41 -8.93 -1.25
C VAL A 201 -4.64 -8.15 -1.67
N ILE A 202 -5.81 -8.77 -1.65
CA ILE A 202 -7.12 -8.15 -1.87
C ILE A 202 -8.12 -8.84 -0.96
N ASP A 203 -8.83 -8.05 -0.16
CA ASP A 203 -9.92 -8.53 0.68
C ASP A 203 -11.23 -7.93 0.19
N LEU A 204 -12.25 -8.76 -0.05
CA LEU A 204 -13.57 -8.30 -0.49
C LEU A 204 -14.53 -8.22 0.69
N ASN A 205 -15.24 -7.10 0.76
CA ASN A 205 -16.19 -6.77 1.82
C ASN A 205 -17.37 -7.73 1.88
N THR A 206 -17.87 -7.97 3.07
CA THR A 206 -19.02 -8.86 3.35
C THR A 206 -20.25 -8.56 2.49
N PRO A 207 -20.70 -7.31 2.28
CA PRO A 207 -21.85 -7.03 1.43
C PRO A 207 -21.63 -7.43 -0.03
N PHE A 208 -20.45 -7.18 -0.59
CA PHE A 208 -20.12 -7.60 -1.96
C PHE A 208 -20.11 -9.13 -2.09
N VAL A 209 -19.47 -9.82 -1.14
CA VAL A 209 -19.39 -11.28 -1.09
C VAL A 209 -20.78 -11.91 -1.04
N LYS A 210 -21.69 -11.38 -0.20
CA LYS A 210 -23.06 -11.84 -0.06
C LYS A 210 -23.90 -11.57 -1.32
N ARG A 211 -23.87 -10.34 -1.87
CA ARG A 211 -24.64 -9.96 -3.07
C ARG A 211 -24.34 -10.87 -4.28
N ASN A 212 -23.10 -11.38 -4.34
CA ASN A 212 -22.65 -12.22 -5.45
C ASN A 212 -22.61 -13.71 -5.11
N ASN A 213 -23.09 -14.14 -3.93
CA ASN A 213 -23.09 -15.53 -3.45
C ASN A 213 -21.71 -16.20 -3.56
N LEU A 214 -20.62 -15.46 -3.28
CA LEU A 214 -19.26 -15.92 -3.59
C LEU A 214 -18.82 -17.08 -2.70
N LEU A 215 -19.24 -17.14 -1.43
CA LEU A 215 -18.92 -18.25 -0.53
C LEU A 215 -19.61 -19.55 -0.88
N GLU A 216 -20.73 -19.48 -1.63
CA GLU A 216 -21.46 -20.67 -2.12
C GLU A 216 -20.85 -21.20 -3.42
N THR A 217 -20.28 -20.30 -4.22
CA THR A 217 -19.76 -20.61 -5.56
C THR A 217 -18.25 -20.86 -5.59
N GLN A 218 -17.52 -20.39 -4.58
CA GLN A 218 -16.06 -20.51 -4.48
C GLN A 218 -15.63 -21.02 -3.12
N LYS A 219 -15.06 -22.23 -3.09
CA LYS A 219 -14.62 -22.86 -1.86
C LYS A 219 -13.31 -22.23 -1.35
N PRO A 220 -13.25 -21.72 -0.10
CA PRO A 220 -12.02 -21.25 0.51
C PRO A 220 -10.98 -22.37 0.66
N PHE A 221 -9.71 -22.04 0.42
CA PHE A 221 -8.60 -22.97 0.64
C PHE A 221 -7.94 -22.81 2.02
N ALA A 222 -8.15 -21.67 2.69
CA ALA A 222 -7.63 -21.39 4.03
C ALA A 222 -8.48 -20.34 4.75
N VAL A 223 -8.20 -20.14 6.04
CA VAL A 223 -8.74 -19.07 6.87
C VAL A 223 -7.57 -18.28 7.43
N SER A 224 -7.66 -16.95 7.42
CA SER A 224 -6.70 -16.06 8.04
C SER A 224 -7.35 -15.15 9.07
N GLN A 225 -6.56 -14.71 10.04
CA GLN A 225 -6.97 -13.70 11.03
C GLN A 225 -6.50 -12.32 10.58
N ILE A 226 -7.31 -11.31 10.83
CA ILE A 226 -6.92 -9.91 10.72
C ILE A 226 -7.11 -9.21 12.04
N SER A 227 -6.28 -8.19 12.28
CA SER A 227 -6.42 -7.24 13.40
C SER A 227 -6.37 -5.83 12.81
N SER A 228 -7.04 -4.89 13.45
CA SER A 228 -7.19 -3.53 12.95
C SER A 228 -6.96 -2.49 14.05
N SER A 229 -6.95 -1.22 13.64
CA SER A 229 -6.76 -0.05 14.50
C SER A 229 -7.83 0.13 15.57
N ASP A 230 -8.99 -0.52 15.41
CA ASP A 230 -10.07 -0.52 16.40
C ASP A 230 -9.82 -1.50 17.59
N GLY A 231 -8.75 -2.31 17.52
CA GLY A 231 -8.39 -3.29 18.53
C GLY A 231 -9.15 -4.62 18.43
N GLU A 232 -10.08 -4.74 17.48
CA GLU A 232 -10.83 -5.96 17.21
C GLU A 232 -10.05 -6.86 16.23
N SER A 233 -10.49 -8.11 16.13
CA SER A 233 -9.97 -9.08 15.19
C SER A 233 -11.09 -9.83 14.49
N GLY A 234 -10.80 -10.39 13.31
CA GLY A 234 -11.78 -11.10 12.53
C GLY A 234 -11.19 -12.17 11.64
N GLU A 235 -12.05 -13.03 11.11
CA GLU A 235 -11.66 -14.09 10.18
C GLU A 235 -12.00 -13.73 8.75
N LEU A 236 -11.09 -14.05 7.84
CA LEU A 236 -11.25 -13.96 6.40
C LEU A 236 -11.14 -15.34 5.76
N LYS A 237 -11.91 -15.58 4.71
CA LYS A 237 -11.92 -16.82 3.94
C LYS A 237 -11.04 -16.65 2.70
N ASN A 238 -9.86 -17.26 2.69
CA ASN A 238 -8.90 -17.13 1.59
C ASN A 238 -9.32 -17.95 0.38
N VAL A 239 -9.28 -17.30 -0.79
CA VAL A 239 -9.69 -17.84 -2.08
C VAL A 239 -8.69 -17.42 -3.17
N PHE A 240 -8.77 -18.01 -4.35
CA PHE A 240 -8.07 -17.51 -5.53
C PHE A 240 -9.04 -16.78 -6.45
N PHE A 241 -8.73 -15.53 -6.77
CA PHE A 241 -9.40 -14.80 -7.85
C PHE A 241 -8.86 -15.29 -9.19
N ASP A 242 -9.70 -15.35 -10.23
CA ASP A 242 -9.27 -15.83 -11.54
C ASP A 242 -8.22 -14.88 -12.13
N GLU A 243 -8.53 -13.58 -12.13
CA GLU A 243 -7.67 -12.53 -12.69
C GLU A 243 -7.88 -11.20 -11.96
N VAL A 244 -6.81 -10.43 -11.81
CA VAL A 244 -6.86 -8.99 -11.45
C VAL A 244 -6.23 -8.20 -12.58
N ILE A 245 -6.89 -7.15 -13.05
CA ILE A 245 -6.52 -6.41 -14.25
C ILE A 245 -6.12 -4.98 -13.87
N VAL A 246 -4.87 -4.61 -14.17
CA VAL A 246 -4.32 -3.25 -13.96
C VAL A 246 -3.90 -2.71 -15.32
N GLY A 247 -4.79 -2.00 -16.01
CA GLY A 247 -4.55 -1.53 -17.39
C GLY A 247 -4.25 -2.68 -18.34
N PRO A 248 -3.07 -2.74 -18.99
CA PRO A 248 -2.69 -3.85 -19.88
C PRO A 248 -2.19 -5.10 -19.12
N TYR A 249 -2.02 -5.02 -17.81
CA TYR A 249 -1.46 -6.10 -16.99
C TYR A 249 -2.56 -6.98 -16.42
N VAL A 250 -2.55 -8.25 -16.80
CA VAL A 250 -3.48 -9.28 -16.29
C VAL A 250 -2.70 -10.23 -15.39
N MET A 251 -3.08 -10.27 -14.12
CA MET A 251 -2.47 -11.15 -13.13
C MET A 251 -3.44 -12.31 -12.85
N PRO A 252 -3.11 -13.54 -13.30
CA PRO A 252 -3.96 -14.69 -13.07
C PRO A 252 -3.74 -15.29 -11.68
N LYS A 253 -4.77 -15.95 -11.17
CA LYS A 253 -4.73 -16.76 -9.93
C LYS A 253 -4.21 -15.97 -8.74
N VAL A 254 -4.79 -14.80 -8.50
CA VAL A 254 -4.41 -13.93 -7.39
C VAL A 254 -5.01 -14.45 -6.09
N ALA A 255 -4.17 -14.66 -5.06
CA ALA A 255 -4.66 -14.98 -3.73
C ALA A 255 -5.36 -13.75 -3.14
N GLY A 256 -6.57 -13.94 -2.65
CA GLY A 256 -7.36 -12.90 -2.00
C GLY A 256 -8.21 -13.49 -0.89
N ALA A 257 -9.11 -12.71 -0.32
CA ALA A 257 -9.99 -13.22 0.71
C ALA A 257 -11.40 -12.61 0.63
N PHE A 258 -12.35 -13.35 1.16
CA PHE A 258 -13.72 -12.92 1.39
C PHE A 258 -13.93 -12.64 2.87
N SER A 259 -14.43 -11.46 3.17
CA SER A 259 -14.84 -11.08 4.52
C SER A 259 -16.22 -11.67 4.87
N THR A 260 -16.37 -11.98 6.15
CA THR A 260 -17.66 -12.31 6.76
C THR A 260 -17.98 -11.37 7.93
N LEU A 261 -17.19 -10.31 8.09
CA LEU A 261 -17.30 -9.35 9.18
C LEU A 261 -18.57 -8.51 9.04
N THR A 262 -19.16 -8.16 10.17
CA THR A 262 -20.42 -7.40 10.25
C THR A 262 -20.23 -6.00 10.84
N ARG A 263 -19.00 -5.60 11.11
CA ARG A 263 -18.61 -4.31 11.66
C ARG A 263 -17.38 -3.77 10.89
N GLY A 264 -17.06 -2.51 11.14
CA GLY A 264 -15.91 -1.83 10.55
C GLY A 264 -16.04 -1.63 9.06
N LEU A 265 -14.93 -1.26 8.43
CA LEU A 265 -14.88 -0.91 7.01
C LEU A 265 -15.29 -2.10 6.12
N GLN A 266 -14.95 -3.33 6.53
CA GLN A 266 -15.28 -4.54 5.77
C GLN A 266 -16.77 -4.93 5.78
N SER A 267 -17.61 -4.19 6.49
CA SER A 267 -19.07 -4.36 6.49
C SER A 267 -19.82 -3.27 5.70
N LYS A 268 -19.12 -2.27 5.16
CA LYS A 268 -19.73 -1.16 4.44
C LYS A 268 -20.21 -1.59 3.04
N GLU A 269 -21.36 -1.05 2.62
CA GLU A 269 -22.04 -1.44 1.35
C GLU A 269 -21.60 -0.61 0.15
N ASP A 270 -21.04 0.57 0.38
CA ASP A 270 -20.63 1.57 -0.63
C ASP A 270 -19.23 1.33 -1.19
N ILE A 271 -18.52 0.35 -0.68
CA ILE A 271 -17.20 -0.10 -1.13
C ILE A 271 -17.17 -1.62 -1.27
N ASP A 272 -16.31 -2.14 -2.16
CA ASP A 272 -16.26 -3.58 -2.44
C ASP A 272 -15.12 -4.30 -1.72
N GLY A 273 -14.11 -3.56 -1.24
CA GLY A 273 -12.98 -4.16 -0.50
C GLY A 273 -11.77 -3.25 -0.42
N MET A 274 -10.61 -3.88 -0.22
CA MET A 274 -9.31 -3.22 -0.14
C MET A 274 -8.25 -3.98 -0.95
N ILE A 275 -7.24 -3.25 -1.41
CA ILE A 275 -6.03 -3.78 -2.04
C ILE A 275 -4.83 -3.40 -1.16
N GLY A 276 -4.17 -4.42 -0.61
CA GLY A 276 -3.10 -4.24 0.35
C GLY A 276 -1.70 -4.27 -0.27
N ASN A 277 -0.70 -4.00 0.56
CA ASN A 277 0.67 -3.87 0.09
C ASN A 277 1.28 -5.16 -0.46
N ASN A 278 0.77 -6.33 -0.06
CA ASN A 278 1.19 -7.58 -0.67
C ASN A 278 0.79 -7.70 -2.16
N PHE A 279 -0.18 -6.91 -2.64
CA PHE A 279 -0.42 -6.69 -4.05
C PHE A 279 0.39 -5.50 -4.58
N LEU A 280 0.27 -4.34 -3.92
CA LEU A 280 0.81 -3.05 -4.38
C LEU A 280 2.33 -3.05 -4.56
N LYS A 281 3.07 -3.79 -3.73
CA LYS A 281 4.55 -3.92 -3.81
C LYS A 281 5.09 -4.39 -5.17
N ARG A 282 4.21 -4.89 -6.06
CA ARG A 282 4.58 -5.32 -7.43
C ARG A 282 4.69 -4.17 -8.41
N PHE A 283 4.34 -2.98 -7.95
CA PHE A 283 4.38 -1.76 -8.75
C PHE A 283 5.16 -0.67 -8.04
N ASN A 284 5.99 0.05 -8.78
CA ASN A 284 6.36 1.38 -8.34
C ASN A 284 5.13 2.26 -8.51
N MET A 285 4.79 3.01 -7.46
CA MET A 285 3.53 3.74 -7.37
C MET A 285 3.79 5.23 -7.18
N PHE A 286 3.26 6.04 -8.09
CA PHE A 286 3.23 7.49 -7.90
C PHE A 286 1.80 7.94 -7.59
N ILE A 287 1.63 8.68 -6.50
CA ILE A 287 0.34 9.24 -6.08
C ILE A 287 0.38 10.74 -6.28
N ASP A 288 -0.40 11.22 -7.24
CA ASP A 288 -0.66 12.65 -7.48
C ASP A 288 -1.91 13.06 -6.71
N PHE A 289 -1.70 13.53 -5.49
CA PHE A 289 -2.80 14.00 -4.63
C PHE A 289 -3.44 15.29 -5.14
N GLY A 290 -2.73 16.06 -5.97
CA GLY A 290 -3.27 17.26 -6.58
C GLY A 290 -4.29 16.96 -7.67
N LYS A 291 -4.12 15.85 -8.39
CA LYS A 291 -5.01 15.42 -9.48
C LYS A 291 -5.90 14.23 -9.10
N ASN A 292 -5.77 13.67 -7.92
CA ASN A 292 -6.41 12.42 -7.48
C ASN A 292 -6.13 11.26 -8.44
N MET A 293 -4.85 11.03 -8.73
CA MET A 293 -4.40 9.99 -9.65
C MET A 293 -3.34 9.10 -9.00
N ILE A 294 -3.46 7.80 -9.19
CA ILE A 294 -2.41 6.82 -8.88
C ILE A 294 -1.87 6.30 -10.21
N TYR A 295 -0.55 6.31 -10.34
CA TYR A 295 0.15 5.80 -11.51
C TYR A 295 0.98 4.59 -11.10
N LEU A 296 0.82 3.47 -11.81
CA LEU A 296 1.43 2.18 -11.49
C LEU A 296 2.35 1.73 -12.62
N GLN A 297 3.56 1.31 -12.28
CA GLN A 297 4.49 0.66 -13.19
C GLN A 297 4.98 -0.65 -12.57
N PRO A 298 4.90 -1.79 -13.27
CA PRO A 298 5.47 -3.05 -12.78
C PRO A 298 6.96 -2.89 -12.45
N ASN A 299 7.36 -3.46 -11.33
CA ASN A 299 8.72 -3.46 -10.83
C ASN A 299 9.33 -4.88 -10.78
N ASN A 300 10.52 -5.03 -10.21
CA ASN A 300 11.21 -6.31 -10.08
C ASN A 300 10.45 -7.37 -9.27
N LEU A 301 9.46 -6.97 -8.45
CA LEU A 301 8.61 -7.86 -7.66
C LEU A 301 7.33 -8.30 -8.40
N TYR A 302 7.10 -7.83 -9.64
CA TYR A 302 5.84 -8.07 -10.36
C TYR A 302 5.47 -9.56 -10.45
N TYR A 303 6.44 -10.43 -10.68
CA TYR A 303 6.24 -11.89 -10.79
C TYR A 303 6.41 -12.64 -9.47
N SER A 304 6.57 -11.95 -8.33
CA SER A 304 6.68 -12.63 -7.05
C SER A 304 5.35 -13.34 -6.68
N PRO A 305 5.38 -14.47 -5.95
CA PRO A 305 4.18 -15.20 -5.57
C PRO A 305 3.23 -14.38 -4.70
N PHE A 306 1.90 -14.58 -4.84
CA PHE A 306 0.89 -13.94 -3.99
C PHE A 306 0.65 -14.65 -2.65
N TYR A 307 1.24 -15.83 -2.44
CA TYR A 307 1.05 -16.65 -1.23
C TYR A 307 2.32 -16.80 -0.41
N ASP A 308 3.25 -15.87 -0.54
CA ASP A 308 4.46 -15.80 0.30
C ASP A 308 4.14 -15.68 1.80
N PHE A 309 2.95 -15.15 2.16
CA PHE A 309 2.43 -15.09 3.53
C PHE A 309 1.81 -16.42 4.02
N LEU A 310 1.50 -17.38 3.14
CA LEU A 310 0.89 -18.66 3.49
C LEU A 310 1.92 -19.73 3.90
N ILE A 311 3.20 -19.46 3.67
CA ILE A 311 4.32 -20.41 3.85
C ILE A 311 5.07 -20.07 5.16
N ARG A 312 4.38 -19.72 6.20
CA ARG A 312 4.98 -19.43 7.52
C ARG A 312 4.91 -20.62 8.45
#